data_90c915c90a8bb1d03fb4655d0024b050
#
_entry.id   90c915c90a8bb1d03fb4655d0024b050
#
_cell.length_a   1.000
_cell.length_b   1.000
_cell.length_c   1.000
_cell.angle_alpha   90.00
_cell.angle_beta   90.00
_cell.angle_gamma   90.00
#
_symmetry.space_group_name_H-M   'P 1'
#
loop_
_entity.id
_entity.type
_entity.pdbx_description
1 polymer ?
#
loop_
_entity_poly.entity_id
_entity_poly.type
_entity_poly.pdbx_seq_one_letter_code
_entity_poly.pdbx_strand_id
1 'polypeptide(L)'
;MNINILKNINLLKQVLYLLVIIFSVTFLKIKVHAHELWLEPINFNFNNKELFKTNINIGQDFMGSPFGFYSPNEKSLYLENINKVTKLSQRDGDFPAIQILISEQGFHVLNYETNNEFLKYDSIEKFEDFVKEQGLQSIINKFDRNKIPTENYRRFAKVLITDGNKGFFIQKPKLDF
;
A
#
# COMPACT_ATOMS: atom_id res chain seq x y z
N MET A 1 30.45 14.94 -54.71
CA MET A 1 29.93 15.26 -53.39
C MET A 1 31.00 14.89 -52.36
N ASN A 2 31.41 15.81 -51.52
CA ASN A 2 32.64 15.73 -50.73
C ASN A 2 32.46 14.73 -49.56
N ILE A 3 33.26 13.66 -49.54
CA ILE A 3 33.21 12.55 -48.55
C ILE A 3 33.29 13.08 -47.11
N ASN A 4 34.01 14.18 -46.88
CA ASN A 4 34.14 14.81 -45.57
C ASN A 4 32.83 15.45 -45.09
N ILE A 5 31.98 15.96 -45.97
CA ILE A 5 30.67 16.53 -45.63
C ILE A 5 29.73 15.42 -45.17
N LEU A 6 29.73 14.27 -45.82
CA LEU A 6 28.92 13.11 -45.46
C LEU A 6 29.32 12.51 -44.08
N LYS A 7 30.63 12.45 -43.79
CA LYS A 7 31.14 12.01 -42.49
C LYS A 7 30.71 12.96 -41.38
N ASN A 8 30.78 14.26 -41.61
CA ASN A 8 30.35 15.26 -40.60
C ASN A 8 28.83 15.21 -40.31
N ILE A 9 28.02 14.98 -41.36
CA ILE A 9 26.55 14.82 -41.19
C ILE A 9 26.23 13.56 -40.37
N ASN A 10 26.93 12.45 -40.60
CA ASN A 10 26.70 11.23 -39.83
C ASN A 10 27.15 11.38 -38.39
N LEU A 11 28.27 12.04 -38.12
CA LEU A 11 28.71 12.34 -36.76
C LEU A 11 27.72 13.23 -36.03
N LEU A 12 27.20 14.27 -36.67
CA LEU A 12 26.21 15.17 -36.10
C LEU A 12 24.92 14.41 -35.75
N LYS A 13 24.45 13.51 -36.60
CA LYS A 13 23.29 12.65 -36.31
C LYS A 13 23.53 11.75 -35.09
N GLN A 14 24.72 11.13 -35.01
CA GLN A 14 25.05 10.28 -33.85
C GLN A 14 25.09 11.07 -32.53
N VAL A 15 25.65 12.27 -32.53
CA VAL A 15 25.67 13.16 -31.39
C VAL A 15 24.24 13.57 -30.99
N LEU A 16 23.39 13.88 -31.99
CA LEU A 16 21.99 14.24 -31.73
C LEU A 16 21.21 13.07 -31.13
N TYR A 17 21.37 11.84 -31.63
CA TYR A 17 20.75 10.65 -31.04
C TYR A 17 21.22 10.41 -29.61
N LEU A 18 22.52 10.56 -29.34
CA LEU A 18 23.06 10.42 -27.98
C LEU A 18 22.46 11.45 -27.02
N LEU A 19 22.33 12.70 -27.45
CA LEU A 19 21.71 13.77 -26.67
C LEU A 19 20.22 13.48 -26.39
N VAL A 20 19.48 12.96 -27.38
CA VAL A 20 18.06 12.57 -27.17
C VAL A 20 17.95 11.43 -26.19
N ILE A 21 18.83 10.43 -26.23
CA ILE A 21 18.84 9.32 -25.27
C ILE A 21 19.17 9.82 -23.87
N ILE A 22 20.21 10.65 -23.70
CA ILE A 22 20.57 11.24 -22.41
C ILE A 22 19.41 12.07 -21.87
N PHE A 23 18.79 12.89 -22.71
CA PHE A 23 17.64 13.71 -22.33
C PHE A 23 16.44 12.85 -21.88
N SER A 24 16.13 11.77 -22.60
CA SER A 24 15.02 10.88 -22.22
C SER A 24 15.27 10.14 -20.90
N VAL A 25 16.50 9.76 -20.59
CA VAL A 25 16.85 9.08 -19.34
C VAL A 25 16.78 10.04 -18.14
N THR A 26 17.11 11.32 -18.31
CA THR A 26 17.05 12.32 -17.22
C THR A 26 15.61 12.68 -16.79
N PHE A 27 14.61 12.38 -17.60
CA PHE A 27 13.19 12.62 -17.26
C PHE A 27 12.51 11.45 -16.58
N LEU A 28 13.15 10.28 -16.47
CA LEU A 28 12.64 9.16 -15.70
C LEU A 28 12.81 9.45 -14.19
N LYS A 29 11.96 10.30 -13.65
CA LYS A 29 11.81 10.42 -12.19
C LYS A 29 11.12 9.15 -11.70
N ILE A 30 11.87 8.19 -11.21
CA ILE A 30 11.33 7.05 -10.47
C ILE A 30 10.84 7.62 -9.13
N LYS A 31 9.54 7.83 -9.02
CA LYS A 31 8.94 8.15 -7.74
C LYS A 31 9.03 6.90 -6.85
N VAL A 32 9.76 7.00 -5.77
CA VAL A 32 9.73 5.97 -4.71
C VAL A 32 8.52 6.30 -3.85
N HIS A 33 7.47 5.51 -3.97
CA HIS A 33 6.28 5.66 -3.14
C HIS A 33 6.27 4.57 -2.07
N ALA A 34 5.79 4.92 -0.88
CA ALA A 34 5.48 3.94 0.14
C ALA A 34 4.25 3.13 -0.32
N HIS A 35 4.38 1.80 -0.33
CA HIS A 35 3.27 0.94 -0.68
C HIS A 35 2.13 1.06 0.34
N GLU A 36 0.92 1.27 -0.17
CA GLU A 36 -0.31 1.25 0.60
C GLU A 36 -0.76 -0.20 0.84
N LEU A 37 -1.50 -0.40 1.93
CA LEU A 37 -2.18 -1.66 2.21
C LEU A 37 -3.68 -1.38 2.31
N TRP A 38 -4.49 -2.21 1.64
CA TRP A 38 -5.95 -2.14 1.76
C TRP A 38 -6.59 -3.52 1.73
N LEU A 39 -7.81 -3.56 2.24
CA LEU A 39 -8.69 -4.71 2.13
C LEU A 39 -9.61 -4.51 0.94
N GLU A 40 -9.68 -5.50 0.06
CA GLU A 40 -10.52 -5.45 -1.13
C GLU A 40 -11.49 -6.63 -1.15
N PRO A 41 -12.75 -6.41 -0.73
CA PRO A 41 -13.77 -7.43 -0.81
C PRO A 41 -14.03 -7.86 -2.24
N ILE A 42 -14.25 -9.16 -2.43
CA ILE A 42 -14.78 -9.68 -3.71
C ILE A 42 -16.18 -9.11 -3.97
N ASN A 43 -16.95 -8.92 -2.88
CA ASN A 43 -18.24 -8.25 -2.90
C ASN A 43 -18.41 -7.48 -1.58
N PHE A 44 -18.81 -6.21 -1.63
CA PHE A 44 -19.07 -5.39 -0.44
C PHE A 44 -20.37 -5.77 0.27
N ASN A 45 -21.25 -6.49 -0.41
CA ASN A 45 -22.44 -7.07 0.17
C ASN A 45 -22.17 -8.53 0.53
N PHE A 46 -22.43 -8.92 1.75
CA PHE A 46 -22.33 -10.30 2.16
C PHE A 46 -23.71 -10.97 2.20
N ASN A 47 -23.71 -12.29 2.02
CA ASN A 47 -24.86 -13.14 2.24
C ASN A 47 -24.55 -14.03 3.45
N ASN A 48 -25.44 -14.08 4.45
CA ASN A 48 -25.26 -14.88 5.67
C ASN A 48 -25.19 -16.41 5.46
N LYS A 49 -25.40 -16.86 4.22
CA LYS A 49 -25.27 -18.28 3.81
C LYS A 49 -23.97 -18.59 3.10
N GLU A 50 -23.16 -17.58 2.80
CA GLU A 50 -21.95 -17.72 2.00
C GLU A 50 -20.75 -17.15 2.74
N LEU A 51 -19.56 -17.64 2.38
CA LEU A 51 -18.32 -17.06 2.87
C LEU A 51 -18.11 -15.67 2.25
N PHE A 52 -18.04 -14.67 3.10
CA PHE A 52 -17.50 -13.37 2.72
C PHE A 52 -16.00 -13.51 2.49
N LYS A 53 -15.53 -12.98 1.37
CA LYS A 53 -14.14 -13.10 0.95
C LYS A 53 -13.56 -11.74 0.66
N THR A 54 -12.33 -11.50 1.11
CA THR A 54 -11.59 -10.27 0.81
C THR A 54 -10.10 -10.54 0.63
N ASN A 55 -9.48 -9.78 -0.26
CA ASN A 55 -8.05 -9.77 -0.48
C ASN A 55 -7.38 -8.78 0.49
N ILE A 56 -6.14 -9.07 0.85
CA ILE A 56 -5.18 -8.09 1.37
C ILE A 56 -4.32 -7.68 0.19
N ASN A 57 -4.38 -6.41 -0.19
CA ASN A 57 -3.63 -5.89 -1.32
C ASN A 57 -2.52 -4.95 -0.83
N ILE A 58 -1.41 -4.96 -1.56
CA ILE A 58 -0.31 -4.01 -1.38
C ILE A 58 0.02 -3.41 -2.74
N GLY A 59 0.13 -2.09 -2.81
CA GLY A 59 0.40 -1.39 -4.05
C GLY A 59 0.36 0.11 -3.87
N GLN A 60 -0.06 0.82 -4.90
CA GLN A 60 -0.16 2.27 -4.90
C GLN A 60 -1.36 2.74 -5.71
N ASP A 61 -2.01 3.81 -5.25
CA ASP A 61 -3.19 4.38 -5.89
C ASP A 61 -4.27 3.31 -6.14
N PHE A 62 -4.45 2.38 -5.18
CA PHE A 62 -5.30 1.18 -5.28
C PHE A 62 -4.97 0.24 -6.46
N MET A 63 -3.82 0.40 -7.08
CA MET A 63 -3.27 -0.54 -8.05
C MET A 63 -2.21 -1.39 -7.38
N GLY A 64 -2.48 -2.69 -7.19
CA GLY A 64 -1.58 -3.59 -6.49
C GLY A 64 -1.88 -5.04 -6.72
N SER A 65 -1.16 -5.89 -5.99
CA SER A 65 -1.31 -7.33 -6.04
C SER A 65 -1.94 -7.86 -4.76
N PRO A 66 -2.86 -8.83 -4.86
CA PRO A 66 -3.38 -9.53 -3.71
C PRO A 66 -2.33 -10.49 -3.14
N PHE A 67 -2.33 -10.62 -1.81
CA PHE A 67 -1.48 -11.55 -1.07
C PHE A 67 -2.33 -12.58 -0.33
N GLY A 68 -1.79 -13.80 -0.18
CA GLY A 68 -2.33 -14.79 0.73
C GLY A 68 -2.17 -14.35 2.19
N PHE A 69 -3.02 -14.87 3.05
CA PHE A 69 -2.89 -14.62 4.49
C PHE A 69 -1.56 -15.18 5.02
N TYR A 70 -0.91 -14.41 5.90
CA TYR A 70 0.34 -14.81 6.52
C TYR A 70 0.35 -14.33 7.98
N SER A 71 0.16 -15.26 8.91
CA SER A 71 -0.03 -14.96 10.33
C SER A 71 1.11 -14.19 11.00
N PRO A 72 2.41 -14.35 10.63
CA PRO A 72 3.47 -13.51 11.18
C PRO A 72 3.34 -12.02 10.87
N ASN A 73 2.61 -11.66 9.82
CA ASN A 73 2.36 -10.25 9.48
C ASN A 73 1.15 -9.67 10.22
N GLU A 74 0.29 -10.52 10.79
CA GLU A 74 -0.92 -10.07 11.48
C GLU A 74 -0.62 -9.74 12.94
N LYS A 75 -0.98 -8.53 13.36
CA LYS A 75 -1.11 -8.16 14.77
C LYS A 75 -2.54 -8.36 15.25
N SER A 76 -3.51 -7.94 14.44
CA SER A 76 -4.92 -8.11 14.75
C SER A 76 -5.79 -8.21 13.50
N LEU A 77 -6.76 -9.10 13.55
CA LEU A 77 -7.82 -9.25 12.56
C LEU A 77 -9.13 -9.45 13.30
N TYR A 78 -10.10 -8.56 13.10
CA TYR A 78 -11.39 -8.67 13.75
C TYR A 78 -12.53 -8.07 12.94
N LEU A 79 -13.70 -8.63 13.14
CA LEU A 79 -14.97 -8.13 12.62
C LEU A 79 -15.73 -7.42 13.74
N GLU A 80 -16.16 -6.20 13.48
CA GLU A 80 -16.89 -5.37 14.41
C GLU A 80 -18.28 -5.04 13.85
N ASN A 81 -19.28 -5.13 14.70
CA ASN A 81 -20.60 -4.57 14.45
C ASN A 81 -21.07 -3.80 15.69
N ILE A 82 -22.31 -3.27 15.66
CA ILE A 82 -22.86 -2.47 16.76
C ILE A 82 -22.90 -3.24 18.10
N ASN A 83 -23.00 -4.56 18.07
CA ASN A 83 -23.23 -5.39 19.26
C ASN A 83 -21.92 -5.98 19.80
N LYS A 84 -20.96 -6.31 18.95
CA LYS A 84 -19.75 -7.02 19.37
C LYS A 84 -18.56 -6.81 18.46
N VAL A 85 -17.40 -7.14 19.00
CA VAL A 85 -16.13 -7.33 18.28
C VAL A 85 -15.78 -8.82 18.32
N THR A 86 -15.58 -9.41 17.14
CA THR A 86 -15.23 -10.81 16.98
C THR A 86 -13.83 -10.92 16.43
N LYS A 87 -12.89 -11.48 17.20
CA LYS A 87 -11.56 -11.80 16.68
C LYS A 87 -11.68 -12.92 15.64
N LEU A 88 -10.99 -12.74 14.53
CA LEU A 88 -10.95 -13.69 13.44
C LEU A 88 -9.60 -14.40 13.40
N SER A 89 -9.58 -15.57 12.76
CA SER A 89 -8.36 -16.34 12.51
C SER A 89 -8.44 -16.92 11.10
N GLN A 90 -7.33 -16.85 10.38
CA GLN A 90 -7.17 -17.40 9.04
C GLN A 90 -5.98 -18.36 9.02
N ARG A 91 -5.89 -19.19 8.00
CA ARG A 91 -4.75 -20.09 7.82
C ARG A 91 -3.72 -19.46 6.91
N ASP A 92 -2.46 -19.69 7.19
CA ASP A 92 -1.36 -19.27 6.31
C ASP A 92 -1.55 -19.86 4.91
N GLY A 93 -1.45 -18.97 3.92
CA GLY A 93 -1.66 -19.31 2.51
C GLY A 93 -3.11 -19.26 2.02
N ASP A 94 -4.09 -18.98 2.88
CA ASP A 94 -5.47 -18.77 2.42
C ASP A 94 -5.51 -17.66 1.36
N PHE A 95 -6.23 -17.95 0.25
CA PHE A 95 -6.43 -17.03 -0.87
C PHE A 95 -7.84 -17.17 -1.44
N PRO A 96 -8.68 -16.11 -1.44
CA PRO A 96 -8.45 -14.79 -0.85
C PRO A 96 -8.04 -14.84 0.63
N ALA A 97 -7.28 -13.83 1.07
CA ALA A 97 -6.59 -13.86 2.36
C ALA A 97 -7.51 -13.99 3.57
N ILE A 98 -8.71 -13.44 3.49
CA ILE A 98 -9.69 -13.48 4.57
C ILE A 98 -10.99 -14.09 4.04
N GLN A 99 -11.45 -15.16 4.71
CA GLN A 99 -12.66 -15.89 4.34
C GLN A 99 -13.43 -16.16 5.63
N ILE A 100 -14.62 -15.56 5.78
CA ILE A 100 -15.40 -15.62 7.01
C ILE A 100 -16.89 -15.81 6.71
N LEU A 101 -17.58 -16.55 7.59
CA LEU A 101 -19.03 -16.60 7.58
C LEU A 101 -19.58 -15.53 8.52
N ILE A 102 -20.33 -14.59 7.97
CA ILE A 102 -20.97 -13.53 8.76
C ILE A 102 -22.43 -13.92 8.96
N SER A 103 -22.81 -14.22 10.20
CA SER A 103 -24.17 -14.67 10.54
C SER A 103 -25.09 -13.54 11.00
N GLU A 104 -24.52 -12.43 11.44
CA GLU A 104 -25.29 -11.29 11.92
C GLU A 104 -25.60 -10.32 10.80
N GLN A 105 -26.81 -9.79 10.79
CA GLN A 105 -27.26 -8.83 9.82
C GLN A 105 -26.75 -7.42 10.08
N GLY A 106 -26.79 -6.57 9.07
CA GLY A 106 -26.47 -5.17 9.14
C GLY A 106 -25.05 -4.82 8.74
N PHE A 107 -24.55 -3.71 9.24
CA PHE A 107 -23.21 -3.21 8.92
C PHE A 107 -22.15 -3.84 9.81
N HIS A 108 -21.04 -4.19 9.19
CA HIS A 108 -19.83 -4.66 9.86
C HIS A 108 -18.62 -3.88 9.35
N VAL A 109 -17.62 -3.73 10.22
CA VAL A 109 -16.29 -3.26 9.86
C VAL A 109 -15.32 -4.40 10.04
N LEU A 110 -14.67 -4.80 8.97
CA LEU A 110 -13.53 -5.71 9.02
C LEU A 110 -12.26 -4.88 9.21
N ASN A 111 -11.51 -5.17 10.25
CA ASN A 111 -10.31 -4.45 10.64
C ASN A 111 -9.11 -5.38 10.56
N TYR A 112 -8.02 -4.88 9.98
CA TYR A 112 -6.75 -5.57 9.87
C TYR A 112 -5.62 -4.63 10.28
N GLU A 113 -4.73 -5.11 11.15
CA GLU A 113 -3.53 -4.40 11.59
C GLU A 113 -2.33 -5.31 11.41
N THR A 114 -1.25 -4.79 10.80
CA THR A 114 -0.01 -5.54 10.67
C THR A 114 0.81 -5.47 11.95
N ASN A 115 1.69 -6.44 12.14
CA ASN A 115 2.79 -6.32 13.08
C ASN A 115 3.71 -5.17 12.66
N ASN A 116 4.60 -4.77 13.58
CA ASN A 116 5.61 -3.78 13.28
C ASN A 116 6.54 -4.29 12.18
N GLU A 117 6.70 -3.48 11.16
CA GLU A 117 7.68 -3.67 10.10
C GLU A 117 8.82 -2.68 10.29
N PHE A 118 10.02 -3.09 9.93
CA PHE A 118 11.22 -2.30 10.08
C PHE A 118 11.81 -1.97 8.71
N LEU A 119 11.99 -0.68 8.45
CA LEU A 119 12.63 -0.18 7.24
C LEU A 119 13.91 0.54 7.58
N LYS A 120 15.00 0.19 6.90
CA LYS A 120 16.23 0.97 6.87
C LYS A 120 16.35 1.62 5.50
N TYR A 121 16.50 2.93 5.47
CA TYR A 121 16.70 3.65 4.22
C TYR A 121 18.09 3.38 3.64
N ASP A 122 18.20 3.39 2.32
CA ASP A 122 19.50 3.20 1.65
C ASP A 122 20.38 4.45 1.77
N SER A 123 19.76 5.64 1.87
CA SER A 123 20.44 6.91 2.03
C SER A 123 19.58 7.94 2.77
N ILE A 124 20.21 9.02 3.21
CA ILE A 124 19.52 10.14 3.86
C ILE A 124 18.61 10.86 2.88
N GLU A 125 19.02 11.02 1.64
CA GLU A 125 18.26 11.69 0.60
C GLU A 125 16.92 10.98 0.35
N LYS A 126 16.93 9.64 0.29
CA LYS A 126 15.68 8.86 0.15
C LYS A 126 14.73 9.07 1.33
N PHE A 127 15.26 9.17 2.54
CA PHE A 127 14.46 9.49 3.72
C PHE A 127 13.90 10.92 3.64
N GLU A 128 14.72 11.91 3.29
CA GLU A 128 14.27 13.30 3.16
C GLU A 128 13.18 13.45 2.08
N ASP A 129 13.31 12.73 0.98
CA ASP A 129 12.31 12.72 -0.09
C ASP A 129 10.98 12.11 0.40
N PHE A 130 11.04 10.97 1.09
CA PHE A 130 9.87 10.37 1.73
C PHE A 130 9.20 11.34 2.72
N VAL A 131 9.96 11.94 3.62
CA VAL A 131 9.44 12.90 4.62
C VAL A 131 8.77 14.10 3.96
N LYS A 132 9.33 14.59 2.85
CA LYS A 132 8.74 15.69 2.06
C LYS A 132 7.42 15.27 1.40
N GLU A 133 7.39 14.08 0.79
CA GLU A 133 6.18 13.53 0.16
C GLU A 133 5.05 13.33 1.17
N GLN A 134 5.38 12.90 2.39
CA GLN A 134 4.41 12.71 3.47
C GLN A 134 4.02 14.01 4.21
N GLY A 135 4.56 15.16 3.82
CA GLY A 135 4.28 16.44 4.49
C GLY A 135 4.87 16.56 5.91
N LEU A 136 5.88 15.75 6.25
CA LEU A 136 6.47 15.65 7.58
C LEU A 136 7.80 16.42 7.73
N GLN A 137 7.97 17.56 7.03
CA GLN A 137 9.23 18.30 6.97
C GLN A 137 9.79 18.69 8.34
N SER A 138 8.94 18.84 9.35
CA SER A 138 9.38 19.15 10.73
C SER A 138 10.27 18.07 11.35
N ILE A 139 10.24 16.84 10.82
CA ILE A 139 11.07 15.72 11.30
C ILE A 139 12.51 15.87 10.81
N ILE A 140 12.74 16.42 9.62
CA ILE A 140 14.08 16.54 9.01
C ILE A 140 15.04 17.30 9.94
N ASN A 141 14.55 18.35 10.60
CA ASN A 141 15.37 19.18 11.50
C ASN A 141 15.71 18.51 12.83
N LYS A 142 15.04 17.43 13.17
CA LYS A 142 15.25 16.66 14.42
C LYS A 142 16.15 15.45 14.22
N PHE A 143 16.60 15.22 12.99
CA PHE A 143 17.28 14.02 12.60
C PHE A 143 18.80 14.21 12.53
N ASP A 144 19.57 13.23 13.03
CA ASP A 144 21.04 13.21 12.94
C ASP A 144 21.49 12.78 11.54
N ARG A 145 21.91 13.72 10.72
CA ARG A 145 22.35 13.48 9.34
C ARG A 145 23.59 12.60 9.20
N ASN A 146 24.26 12.28 10.29
CA ASN A 146 25.40 11.36 10.28
C ASN A 146 24.96 9.87 10.36
N LYS A 147 23.66 9.62 10.52
CA LYS A 147 23.11 8.27 10.65
C LYS A 147 22.06 8.03 9.56
N ILE A 148 22.14 6.86 8.91
CA ILE A 148 21.06 6.44 8.00
C ILE A 148 19.83 6.13 8.85
N PRO A 149 18.68 6.77 8.54
CA PRO A 149 17.45 6.56 9.29
C PRO A 149 16.92 5.15 9.18
N THR A 150 16.21 4.79 10.21
CA THR A 150 15.38 3.59 10.25
C THR A 150 14.02 4.00 10.77
N GLU A 151 12.98 3.33 10.30
CA GLU A 151 11.64 3.51 10.82
C GLU A 151 11.03 2.18 11.21
N ASN A 152 10.11 2.27 12.15
CA ASN A 152 9.28 1.17 12.57
C ASN A 152 7.83 1.59 12.29
N TYR A 153 7.14 0.87 11.43
CA TYR A 153 5.81 1.23 10.98
C TYR A 153 4.84 0.06 11.06
N ARG A 154 3.56 0.39 11.09
CA ARG A 154 2.45 -0.56 11.01
C ARG A 154 1.46 -0.06 9.97
N ARG A 155 0.76 -1.00 9.36
CA ARG A 155 -0.32 -0.68 8.43
C ARG A 155 -1.66 -1.07 9.03
N PHE A 156 -2.64 -0.24 8.77
CA PHE A 156 -4.02 -0.44 9.19
C PHE A 156 -4.91 -0.40 7.97
N ALA A 157 -5.83 -1.35 7.88
CA ALA A 157 -6.84 -1.36 6.83
C ALA A 157 -8.20 -1.67 7.41
N LYS A 158 -9.22 -0.98 6.89
CA LYS A 158 -10.62 -1.19 7.26
C LYS A 158 -11.48 -1.29 6.02
N VAL A 159 -12.47 -2.14 6.08
CA VAL A 159 -13.51 -2.18 5.08
C VAL A 159 -14.89 -2.27 5.72
N LEU A 160 -15.79 -1.46 5.21
CA LEU A 160 -17.20 -1.46 5.59
C LEU A 160 -17.97 -2.39 4.66
N ILE A 161 -18.69 -3.34 5.23
CA ILE A 161 -19.47 -4.34 4.52
C ILE A 161 -20.89 -4.42 5.08
N THR A 162 -21.84 -4.87 4.28
CA THR A 162 -23.26 -4.94 4.65
C THR A 162 -23.95 -6.14 4.00
N ASP A 163 -25.04 -6.62 4.61
CA ASP A 163 -25.94 -7.59 4.00
C ASP A 163 -27.02 -6.94 3.11
N GLY A 164 -26.90 -5.64 2.83
CA GLY A 164 -27.87 -4.88 2.05
C GLY A 164 -29.04 -4.33 2.87
N ASN A 165 -29.20 -4.73 4.12
CA ASN A 165 -30.21 -4.15 5.01
C ASN A 165 -29.78 -2.76 5.48
N LYS A 166 -30.73 -1.83 5.57
CA LYS A 166 -30.49 -0.47 6.06
C LYS A 166 -30.26 -0.51 7.58
N GLY A 167 -29.01 -0.60 7.97
CA GLY A 167 -28.57 -0.40 9.35
C GLY A 167 -27.77 0.90 9.49
N PHE A 168 -27.83 1.54 10.64
CA PHE A 168 -26.94 2.67 10.95
C PHE A 168 -25.78 2.18 11.81
N PHE A 169 -24.56 2.44 11.37
CA PHE A 169 -23.38 2.23 12.18
C PHE A 169 -23.15 3.50 13.00
N ILE A 170 -23.45 3.43 14.30
CA ILE A 170 -23.33 4.62 15.19
C ILE A 170 -22.05 4.57 16.02
N GLN A 171 -21.30 3.48 16.01
CA GLN A 171 -20.13 3.32 16.87
C GLN A 171 -18.85 3.83 16.18
N LYS A 172 -18.07 4.64 16.91
CA LYS A 172 -16.72 4.98 16.49
C LYS A 172 -15.89 3.68 16.47
N PRO A 173 -15.21 3.37 15.35
CA PRO A 173 -14.32 2.20 15.29
C PRO A 173 -13.24 2.30 16.37
N LYS A 174 -12.99 1.19 17.08
CA LYS A 174 -12.03 1.09 18.19
C LYS A 174 -10.56 0.98 17.77
N LEU A 175 -10.16 1.47 16.60
CA LEU A 175 -8.74 1.64 16.35
C LEU A 175 -8.31 2.98 16.97
N ASP A 176 -7.73 2.91 18.14
CA ASP A 176 -6.96 4.01 18.71
C ASP A 176 -5.61 4.07 17.93
N PHE A 177 -5.41 5.17 17.22
CA PHE A 177 -4.16 5.49 16.55
C PHE A 177 -3.15 6.06 17.55
#